data_9e43b36e1a48d19418a2c3a4dee4b09e
#
_entry.id   9e43b36e1a48d19418a2c3a4dee4b09e
#
_cell.length_a   1.000
_cell.length_b   1.000
_cell.length_c   1.000
_cell.angle_alpha   90.00
_cell.angle_beta   90.00
_cell.angle_gamma   90.00
#
_symmetry.space_group_name_H-M   'P 1'
#
loop_
_entity.id
_entity.type
_entity.pdbx_description
1 polymer ?
#
loop_
_entity_poly.entity_id
_entity_poly.type
_entity_poly.pdbx_seq_one_letter_code
_entity_poly.pdbx_strand_id
1 'polypeptide(L)'
;MRRLTLVPILFLALALPSGAQGAVALTALDQYVVAHGYGGAQFILHQNAYRLPIIANGKAGDLTIDTGAPTSVIFRATLKKFGLSQEGTDMAVHGAFGKGSEKLGLTSVHQLAMGNCTLMNVKAVVVSDPDSGGVYRMYGLSDGLFGLREMLKYGAVLDISNHLLMVHPGGQMKGISGGIRAILTKQGYTPVDLTITGGHLHVPAVVNGVSCRLLVDTGASLTVLDRQFARKARLGGYDTGQYARGIGTKARPIRVSQFPELKVGDFSIRNAAVTISDLDPDLLGGDGKASAVGLLGAEYLGLHGAVFDFNSGTLYLRPQKS
;
A
#
# COMPACT_ATOMS: atom_id res chain seq x y z
N MET A 1 -0.79 41.37 33.44
CA MET A 1 -0.99 39.98 33.88
C MET A 1 -1.96 39.31 32.92
N ARG A 2 -1.44 38.59 31.93
CA ARG A 2 -2.25 37.79 30.99
C ARG A 2 -2.35 36.37 31.54
N ARG A 3 -3.56 35.95 31.83
CA ARG A 3 -3.84 34.57 32.28
C ARG A 3 -3.69 33.63 31.09
N LEU A 4 -2.72 32.68 31.16
CA LEU A 4 -2.68 31.54 30.28
C LEU A 4 -3.84 30.60 30.67
N THR A 5 -4.77 30.41 29.77
CA THR A 5 -5.79 29.38 29.83
C THR A 5 -5.17 28.07 29.38
N LEU A 6 -4.92 27.14 30.30
CA LEU A 6 -4.59 25.76 29.96
C LEU A 6 -5.81 25.12 29.29
N VAL A 7 -5.67 24.76 28.02
CA VAL A 7 -6.62 23.89 27.32
C VAL A 7 -6.32 22.45 27.78
N PRO A 8 -7.29 21.72 28.32
CA PRO A 8 -7.06 20.34 28.70
C PRO A 8 -6.83 19.49 27.47
N ILE A 9 -5.68 18.82 27.39
CA ILE A 9 -5.39 17.81 26.38
C ILE A 9 -6.31 16.63 26.66
N LEU A 10 -7.36 16.49 25.86
CA LEU A 10 -8.27 15.36 25.89
C LEU A 10 -7.51 14.13 25.39
N PHE A 11 -7.15 13.20 26.27
CA PHE A 11 -6.65 11.89 25.90
C PHE A 11 -7.75 11.13 25.16
N LEU A 12 -7.70 11.13 23.83
CA LEU A 12 -8.60 10.35 23.01
C LEU A 12 -8.06 8.91 22.94
N ALA A 13 -8.64 8.02 23.71
CA ALA A 13 -8.36 6.59 23.59
C ALA A 13 -8.80 6.11 22.22
N LEU A 14 -7.88 5.51 21.46
CA LEU A 14 -8.18 4.76 20.24
C LEU A 14 -9.17 3.64 20.62
N ALA A 15 -10.40 3.71 20.15
CA ALA A 15 -11.38 2.66 20.34
C ALA A 15 -10.95 1.42 19.56
N LEU A 16 -10.36 0.45 20.25
CA LEU A 16 -10.07 -0.87 19.71
C LEU A 16 -11.37 -1.71 19.70
N PRO A 17 -11.61 -2.52 18.65
CA PRO A 17 -12.61 -3.56 18.76
C PRO A 17 -12.23 -4.51 19.91
N SER A 18 -13.21 -4.90 20.73
CA SER A 18 -13.06 -5.67 21.95
C SER A 18 -12.48 -7.08 21.70
N GLY A 19 -11.18 -7.15 21.71
CA GLY A 19 -10.37 -8.34 21.90
C GLY A 19 -9.11 -7.87 22.59
N ALA A 20 -8.86 -8.34 23.81
CA ALA A 20 -7.83 -7.83 24.71
C ALA A 20 -6.43 -7.86 24.09
N GLN A 21 -6.07 -6.80 23.36
CA GLN A 21 -4.70 -6.41 23.11
C GLN A 21 -4.46 -5.15 23.93
N GLY A 22 -3.43 -5.18 24.78
CA GLY A 22 -3.05 -4.03 25.60
C GLY A 22 -2.85 -2.80 24.72
N ALA A 23 -3.22 -1.61 25.22
CA ALA A 23 -3.05 -0.35 24.50
C ALA A 23 -1.59 -0.22 24.02
N VAL A 24 -1.38 -0.28 22.71
CA VAL A 24 -0.05 -0.09 22.14
C VAL A 24 0.32 1.38 22.37
N ALA A 25 1.45 1.61 23.05
CA ALA A 25 1.94 2.96 23.30
C ALA A 25 2.26 3.62 21.94
N LEU A 26 1.73 4.83 21.74
CA LEU A 26 2.02 5.62 20.54
C LEU A 26 3.52 5.89 20.44
N THR A 27 4.09 5.64 19.27
CA THR A 27 5.48 5.97 18.96
C THR A 27 5.69 7.49 18.88
N ALA A 28 6.94 7.94 18.83
CA ALA A 28 7.25 9.36 18.62
C ALA A 28 6.69 9.88 17.29
N LEU A 29 6.66 9.03 16.25
CA LEU A 29 6.04 9.35 14.96
C LEU A 29 4.54 9.54 15.12
N ASP A 30 3.85 8.58 15.76
CA ASP A 30 2.40 8.62 15.94
C ASP A 30 1.98 9.86 16.74
N GLN A 31 2.69 10.14 17.86
CA GLN A 31 2.45 11.32 18.67
C GLN A 31 2.62 12.61 17.86
N TYR A 32 3.67 12.67 17.02
CA TYR A 32 3.94 13.83 16.19
C TYR A 32 2.81 14.07 15.18
N VAL A 33 2.39 13.05 14.41
CA VAL A 33 1.36 13.23 13.38
C VAL A 33 -0.03 13.47 13.99
N VAL A 34 -0.35 12.81 15.12
CA VAL A 34 -1.60 13.05 15.85
C VAL A 34 -1.68 14.50 16.36
N ALA A 35 -0.57 15.05 16.89
CA ALA A 35 -0.51 16.46 17.29
C ALA A 35 -0.74 17.44 16.13
N HIS A 36 -0.60 16.97 14.88
CA HIS A 36 -0.87 17.73 13.67
C HIS A 36 -2.24 17.40 13.02
N GLY A 37 -3.17 16.80 13.78
CA GLY A 37 -4.55 16.58 13.32
C GLY A 37 -4.77 15.31 12.52
N TYR A 38 -3.80 14.39 12.49
CA TYR A 38 -3.98 13.09 11.88
C TYR A 38 -4.81 12.16 12.77
N GLY A 39 -5.62 11.35 12.13
CA GLY A 39 -6.28 10.23 12.75
C GLY A 39 -6.20 9.01 11.85
N GLY A 40 -6.54 7.84 12.36
CA GLY A 40 -6.43 6.61 11.58
C GLY A 40 -6.73 5.36 12.39
N ALA A 41 -6.33 4.22 11.85
CA ALA A 41 -6.57 2.92 12.45
C ALA A 41 -5.34 2.01 12.33
N GLN A 42 -5.24 1.09 13.28
CA GLN A 42 -4.37 -0.06 13.13
C GLN A 42 -4.93 -1.02 12.08
N PHE A 43 -4.05 -1.53 11.23
CA PHE A 43 -4.37 -2.62 10.32
C PHE A 43 -3.77 -3.93 10.82
N ILE A 44 -4.28 -5.04 10.31
CA ILE A 44 -3.77 -6.38 10.62
C ILE A 44 -3.09 -6.97 9.39
N LEU A 45 -2.01 -7.72 9.60
CA LEU A 45 -1.40 -8.53 8.55
C LEU A 45 -2.18 -9.85 8.46
N HIS A 46 -2.84 -10.06 7.34
CA HIS A 46 -3.57 -11.30 7.05
C HIS A 46 -3.10 -11.86 5.70
N GLN A 47 -2.42 -13.01 5.72
CA GLN A 47 -1.89 -13.67 4.51
C GLN A 47 -1.05 -12.73 3.61
N ASN A 48 -0.16 -11.95 4.22
CA ASN A 48 0.67 -10.91 3.59
C ASN A 48 -0.12 -9.73 2.97
N ALA A 49 -1.39 -9.55 3.31
CA ALA A 49 -2.17 -8.37 2.98
C ALA A 49 -2.39 -7.49 4.22
N TYR A 50 -2.24 -6.19 4.07
CA TYR A 50 -2.49 -5.21 5.13
C TYR A 50 -3.98 -4.86 5.16
N ARG A 51 -4.73 -5.45 6.11
CA ARG A 51 -6.18 -5.32 6.24
C ARG A 51 -6.54 -4.19 7.21
N LEU A 52 -7.13 -3.14 6.68
CA LEU A 52 -7.56 -1.95 7.41
C LEU A 52 -9.03 -2.06 7.81
N PRO A 53 -9.36 -2.18 9.11
CA PRO A 53 -10.74 -2.14 9.57
C PRO A 53 -11.38 -0.78 9.26
N ILE A 54 -12.60 -0.81 8.72
CA ILE A 54 -13.35 0.39 8.37
C ILE A 54 -14.81 0.30 8.81
N ILE A 55 -15.48 1.47 8.85
CA ILE A 55 -16.94 1.57 8.88
C ILE A 55 -17.34 2.42 7.68
N ALA A 56 -17.97 1.80 6.68
CA ALA A 56 -18.47 2.47 5.48
C ALA A 56 -19.99 2.64 5.57
N ASN A 57 -20.48 3.88 5.55
CA ASN A 57 -21.92 4.21 5.68
C ASN A 57 -22.58 3.52 6.88
N GLY A 58 -21.88 3.46 8.03
CA GLY A 58 -22.36 2.82 9.26
C GLY A 58 -22.27 1.28 9.28
N LYS A 59 -21.66 0.65 8.28
CA LYS A 59 -21.46 -0.80 8.21
C LYS A 59 -19.98 -1.16 8.31
N ALA A 60 -19.68 -2.07 9.24
CA ALA A 60 -18.33 -2.55 9.46
C ALA A 60 -17.81 -3.39 8.27
N GLY A 61 -16.54 -3.26 7.97
CA GLY A 61 -15.83 -4.00 6.93
C GLY A 61 -14.33 -3.82 7.03
N ASP A 62 -13.63 -4.19 5.98
CA ASP A 62 -12.21 -3.92 5.86
C ASP A 62 -11.78 -3.68 4.40
N LEU A 63 -10.71 -2.93 4.23
CA LEU A 63 -10.06 -2.70 2.94
C LEU A 63 -8.61 -3.16 3.01
N THR A 64 -8.09 -3.70 1.91
CA THR A 64 -6.63 -3.91 1.80
C THR A 64 -5.96 -2.58 1.46
N ILE A 65 -4.88 -2.23 2.18
CA ILE A 65 -4.03 -1.08 1.86
C ILE A 65 -3.17 -1.45 0.65
N ASP A 66 -3.41 -0.77 -0.47
CA ASP A 66 -2.82 -1.16 -1.77
C ASP A 66 -2.26 0.07 -2.50
N THR A 67 -0.93 0.27 -2.41
CA THR A 67 -0.22 1.35 -3.13
C THR A 67 -0.07 1.05 -4.62
N GLY A 68 -0.23 -0.20 -5.05
CA GLY A 68 -0.24 -0.62 -6.45
C GLY A 68 -1.57 -0.28 -7.14
N ALA A 69 -2.67 -0.13 -6.39
CA ALA A 69 -3.95 0.32 -6.91
C ALA A 69 -3.98 1.86 -7.08
N PRO A 70 -4.11 2.40 -8.31
CA PRO A 70 -4.12 3.85 -8.54
C PRO A 70 -5.23 4.60 -7.80
N THR A 71 -6.33 3.93 -7.48
CA THR A 71 -7.50 4.47 -6.79
C THR A 71 -8.12 3.42 -5.89
N SER A 72 -8.92 3.86 -4.90
CA SER A 72 -9.66 2.93 -4.05
C SER A 72 -10.69 2.13 -4.84
N VAL A 73 -10.90 0.90 -4.41
CA VAL A 73 -11.77 -0.10 -5.05
C VAL A 73 -12.78 -0.60 -4.03
N ILE A 74 -14.02 -0.78 -4.44
CA ILE A 74 -15.05 -1.55 -3.72
C ILE A 74 -15.40 -2.76 -4.57
N PHE A 75 -15.33 -3.96 -3.99
CA PHE A 75 -15.72 -5.16 -4.71
C PHE A 75 -17.24 -5.21 -4.90
N ARG A 76 -17.66 -5.62 -6.08
CA ARG A 76 -19.09 -5.61 -6.49
C ARG A 76 -19.98 -6.36 -5.51
N ALA A 77 -19.54 -7.49 -4.97
CA ALA A 77 -20.29 -8.28 -4.00
C ALA A 77 -20.55 -7.55 -2.68
N THR A 78 -19.75 -6.52 -2.35
CA THR A 78 -19.86 -5.79 -1.09
C THR A 78 -20.68 -4.49 -1.19
N LEU A 79 -21.09 -4.08 -2.39
CA LEU A 79 -21.92 -2.89 -2.60
C LEU A 79 -23.18 -2.90 -1.73
N LYS A 80 -23.93 -4.02 -1.74
CA LYS A 80 -25.14 -4.15 -0.92
C LYS A 80 -24.86 -4.05 0.57
N LYS A 81 -23.73 -4.60 1.04
CA LYS A 81 -23.29 -4.53 2.45
C LYS A 81 -23.18 -3.08 2.92
N PHE A 82 -22.63 -2.20 2.09
CA PHE A 82 -22.39 -0.80 2.42
C PHE A 82 -23.50 0.16 1.97
N GLY A 83 -24.61 -0.37 1.40
CA GLY A 83 -25.69 0.44 0.85
C GLY A 83 -25.24 1.31 -0.32
N LEU A 84 -24.33 0.81 -1.16
CA LEU A 84 -23.78 1.52 -2.31
C LEU A 84 -24.47 1.10 -3.59
N SER A 85 -24.65 2.07 -4.49
CA SER A 85 -24.98 1.88 -5.91
C SER A 85 -23.74 2.12 -6.76
N GLN A 86 -23.78 1.66 -7.99
CA GLN A 86 -22.72 1.93 -8.97
C GLN A 86 -23.28 2.55 -10.23
N GLU A 87 -22.49 3.40 -10.87
CA GLU A 87 -22.68 3.87 -12.23
C GLU A 87 -21.68 3.14 -13.13
N GLY A 88 -22.10 2.72 -14.32
CA GLY A 88 -21.23 2.05 -15.28
C GLY A 88 -20.27 3.02 -15.95
N THR A 89 -19.10 2.52 -16.37
CA THR A 89 -18.13 3.25 -17.20
C THR A 89 -17.72 2.40 -18.40
N ASP A 90 -17.10 3.01 -19.41
CA ASP A 90 -16.49 2.28 -20.53
C ASP A 90 -15.02 1.89 -20.25
N MET A 91 -14.50 2.20 -19.05
CA MET A 91 -13.14 1.85 -18.66
C MET A 91 -13.04 0.37 -18.29
N ALA A 92 -11.89 -0.26 -18.54
CA ALA A 92 -11.59 -1.64 -18.20
C ALA A 92 -10.46 -1.74 -17.13
N VAL A 93 -10.46 -2.86 -16.41
CA VAL A 93 -9.41 -3.16 -15.41
C VAL A 93 -8.13 -3.65 -16.07
N HIS A 94 -7.00 -3.19 -15.56
CA HIS A 94 -5.67 -3.73 -15.87
C HIS A 94 -5.02 -4.21 -14.56
N GLY A 95 -4.63 -5.48 -14.51
CA GLY A 95 -3.94 -6.05 -13.35
C GLY A 95 -2.48 -6.41 -13.67
N ALA A 96 -1.71 -6.77 -12.65
CA ALA A 96 -0.27 -7.03 -12.76
C ALA A 96 0.13 -8.10 -13.80
N PHE A 97 -0.78 -9.00 -14.17
CA PHE A 97 -0.49 -10.11 -15.08
C PHE A 97 -1.37 -10.10 -16.35
N GLY A 98 -1.96 -8.98 -16.72
CA GLY A 98 -2.71 -8.81 -17.98
C GLY A 98 -3.97 -7.96 -17.86
N LYS A 99 -4.60 -7.75 -19.02
CA LYS A 99 -5.87 -7.00 -19.14
C LYS A 99 -7.05 -7.86 -18.70
N GLY A 100 -7.85 -7.32 -17.78
CA GLY A 100 -9.18 -7.84 -17.51
C GLY A 100 -10.15 -7.40 -18.62
N SER A 101 -11.16 -8.22 -18.90
CA SER A 101 -12.24 -7.88 -19.85
C SER A 101 -13.42 -7.17 -19.17
N GLU A 102 -13.31 -6.88 -17.89
CA GLU A 102 -14.40 -6.36 -17.10
C GLU A 102 -14.54 -4.84 -17.19
N LYS A 103 -15.78 -4.37 -17.36
CA LYS A 103 -16.10 -2.95 -17.27
C LYS A 103 -16.12 -2.50 -15.81
N LEU A 104 -15.51 -1.36 -15.54
CA LEU A 104 -15.51 -0.73 -14.23
C LEU A 104 -16.88 -0.08 -13.94
N GLY A 105 -17.29 -0.10 -12.66
CA GLY A 105 -18.30 0.81 -12.14
C GLY A 105 -17.65 1.93 -11.34
N LEU A 106 -18.40 2.99 -11.08
CA LEU A 106 -18.04 4.06 -10.14
C LEU A 106 -19.02 4.08 -8.98
N THR A 107 -18.50 4.36 -7.79
CA THR A 107 -19.31 4.56 -6.59
C THR A 107 -18.70 5.63 -5.69
N SER A 108 -19.46 6.08 -4.70
CA SER A 108 -18.98 7.01 -3.67
C SER A 108 -19.43 6.52 -2.30
N VAL A 109 -18.48 6.29 -1.41
CA VAL A 109 -18.73 6.02 0.01
C VAL A 109 -18.96 7.37 0.68
N HIS A 110 -20.19 7.63 1.13
CA HIS A 110 -20.52 8.92 1.73
C HIS A 110 -19.71 9.18 3.01
N GLN A 111 -19.59 8.17 3.87
CA GLN A 111 -18.83 8.24 5.11
C GLN A 111 -17.94 6.99 5.23
N LEU A 112 -16.63 7.18 5.29
CA LEU A 112 -15.63 6.13 5.51
C LEU A 112 -14.87 6.45 6.79
N ALA A 113 -15.18 5.74 7.87
CA ALA A 113 -14.47 5.85 9.13
C ALA A 113 -13.38 4.79 9.27
N MET A 114 -12.21 5.21 9.75
CA MET A 114 -11.02 4.39 10.03
C MET A 114 -10.53 4.77 11.43
N GLY A 115 -10.82 3.94 12.45
CA GLY A 115 -10.53 4.27 13.83
C GLY A 115 -11.14 5.61 14.27
N ASN A 116 -10.29 6.59 14.58
CA ASN A 116 -10.71 7.93 15.00
C ASN A 116 -10.73 8.97 13.85
N CYS A 117 -10.59 8.56 12.60
CA CYS A 117 -10.68 9.43 11.44
C CYS A 117 -11.87 9.07 10.56
N THR A 118 -12.57 10.08 10.04
CA THR A 118 -13.67 9.90 9.09
C THR A 118 -13.42 10.74 7.84
N LEU A 119 -13.46 10.07 6.70
CA LEU A 119 -13.37 10.68 5.38
C LEU A 119 -14.76 10.75 4.74
N MET A 120 -15.05 11.86 4.06
CA MET A 120 -16.35 12.09 3.44
C MET A 120 -16.26 11.97 1.92
N ASN A 121 -17.30 11.38 1.31
CA ASN A 121 -17.49 11.28 -0.15
C ASN A 121 -16.26 10.67 -0.85
N VAL A 122 -15.79 9.53 -0.35
CA VAL A 122 -14.65 8.81 -0.92
C VAL A 122 -15.10 8.11 -2.20
N LYS A 123 -14.57 8.57 -3.33
CA LYS A 123 -14.85 7.96 -4.64
C LYS A 123 -14.07 6.65 -4.77
N ALA A 124 -14.70 5.64 -5.31
CA ALA A 124 -14.08 4.34 -5.56
C ALA A 124 -14.53 3.76 -6.91
N VAL A 125 -13.67 2.93 -7.47
CA VAL A 125 -13.99 2.09 -8.63
C VAL A 125 -14.64 0.82 -8.14
N VAL A 126 -15.62 0.31 -8.87
CA VAL A 126 -16.24 -0.98 -8.60
C VAL A 126 -15.71 -2.00 -9.60
N VAL A 127 -15.15 -3.07 -9.07
CA VAL A 127 -14.68 -4.22 -9.86
C VAL A 127 -15.36 -5.49 -9.36
N SER A 128 -15.44 -6.52 -10.19
CA SER A 128 -15.88 -7.84 -9.73
C SER A 128 -14.88 -8.39 -8.71
N ASP A 129 -15.37 -9.27 -7.86
CA ASP A 129 -14.50 -9.97 -6.93
C ASP A 129 -13.37 -10.66 -7.70
N PRO A 130 -12.14 -10.65 -7.18
CA PRO A 130 -10.97 -11.23 -7.86
C PRO A 130 -11.13 -12.68 -8.23
N ASP A 131 -12.12 -13.35 -7.67
CA ASP A 131 -12.43 -14.75 -7.95
C ASP A 131 -13.92 -15.06 -7.87
N SER A 132 -14.57 -15.13 -9.03
CA SER A 132 -15.90 -15.78 -9.14
C SER A 132 -15.84 -17.31 -8.87
N GLY A 133 -14.63 -17.88 -8.72
CA GLY A 133 -14.37 -19.31 -8.57
C GLY A 133 -14.16 -19.82 -7.15
N GLY A 134 -14.22 -18.99 -6.12
CA GLY A 134 -14.30 -19.43 -4.72
C GLY A 134 -12.98 -19.61 -3.96
N VAL A 135 -11.80 -19.57 -4.60
CA VAL A 135 -10.51 -19.74 -3.90
C VAL A 135 -10.19 -18.55 -3.00
N TYR A 136 -10.46 -17.33 -3.45
CA TYR A 136 -10.28 -16.12 -2.63
C TYR A 136 -11.29 -15.99 -1.49
N ARG A 137 -12.51 -16.50 -1.62
CA ARG A 137 -13.46 -16.57 -0.49
C ARG A 137 -12.96 -17.44 0.65
N MET A 138 -12.19 -18.48 0.34
CA MET A 138 -11.58 -19.37 1.34
C MET A 138 -10.48 -18.65 2.14
N TYR A 139 -9.86 -17.61 1.57
CA TYR A 139 -8.80 -16.82 2.21
C TYR A 139 -9.27 -15.49 2.81
N GLY A 140 -10.59 -15.26 2.89
CA GLY A 140 -11.14 -14.06 3.54
C GLY A 140 -10.75 -12.77 2.84
N LEU A 141 -11.30 -12.51 1.64
CA LEU A 141 -11.09 -11.24 0.92
C LEU A 141 -11.53 -10.04 1.74
N SER A 142 -10.84 -8.92 1.55
CA SER A 142 -11.33 -7.60 1.96
C SER A 142 -12.57 -7.19 1.17
N ASP A 143 -13.26 -6.19 1.65
CA ASP A 143 -14.41 -5.60 0.95
C ASP A 143 -13.98 -4.73 -0.25
N GLY A 144 -12.67 -4.45 -0.39
CA GLY A 144 -12.09 -3.63 -1.44
C GLY A 144 -10.65 -3.24 -1.14
N LEU A 145 -10.17 -2.17 -1.81
CA LEU A 145 -8.83 -1.65 -1.66
C LEU A 145 -8.86 -0.17 -1.25
N PHE A 146 -8.00 0.22 -0.32
CA PHE A 146 -7.68 1.62 -0.03
C PHE A 146 -6.46 2.00 -0.88
N GLY A 147 -6.69 2.78 -1.94
CA GLY A 147 -5.71 2.98 -3.02
C GLY A 147 -4.89 4.25 -2.90
N LEU A 148 -3.94 4.39 -3.83
CA LEU A 148 -2.93 5.45 -3.85
C LEU A 148 -3.53 6.86 -3.90
N ARG A 149 -4.59 7.07 -4.71
CA ARG A 149 -5.21 8.40 -4.84
C ARG A 149 -5.67 8.95 -3.48
N GLU A 150 -6.29 8.12 -2.65
CA GLU A 150 -6.74 8.52 -1.33
C GLU A 150 -5.56 8.74 -0.38
N MET A 151 -4.54 7.90 -0.44
CA MET A 151 -3.33 8.08 0.38
C MET A 151 -2.65 9.42 0.06
N LEU A 152 -2.53 9.76 -1.22
CA LEU A 152 -1.99 11.06 -1.66
C LEU A 152 -2.89 12.22 -1.25
N LYS A 153 -4.20 12.11 -1.53
CA LYS A 153 -5.19 13.16 -1.25
C LYS A 153 -5.19 13.57 0.21
N TYR A 154 -5.11 12.61 1.11
CA TYR A 154 -5.20 12.82 2.55
C TYR A 154 -3.83 12.82 3.25
N GLY A 155 -2.74 12.94 2.48
CA GLY A 155 -1.37 13.01 2.99
C GLY A 155 -1.05 11.87 3.96
N ALA A 156 -1.42 10.65 3.60
CA ALA A 156 -1.30 9.51 4.51
C ALA A 156 0.12 9.33 5.04
N VAL A 157 0.21 8.84 6.27
CA VAL A 157 1.42 8.26 6.85
C VAL A 157 1.09 6.79 7.13
N LEU A 158 1.75 5.89 6.37
CA LEU A 158 1.57 4.45 6.51
C LEU A 158 2.81 3.87 7.19
N ASP A 159 2.68 3.50 8.45
CA ASP A 159 3.73 2.85 9.24
C ASP A 159 3.50 1.35 9.27
N ILE A 160 4.23 0.62 8.41
CA ILE A 160 4.10 -0.84 8.31
C ILE A 160 4.65 -1.52 9.56
N SER A 161 5.70 -0.97 10.19
CA SER A 161 6.31 -1.59 11.36
C SER A 161 5.42 -1.56 12.61
N ASN A 162 4.56 -0.55 12.72
CA ASN A 162 3.60 -0.40 13.83
C ASN A 162 2.17 -0.73 13.41
N HIS A 163 1.97 -1.22 12.19
CA HIS A 163 0.68 -1.57 11.62
C HIS A 163 -0.34 -0.43 11.70
N LEU A 164 0.05 0.79 11.34
CA LEU A 164 -0.77 1.98 11.50
C LEU A 164 -0.88 2.75 10.17
N LEU A 165 -2.12 3.04 9.77
CA LEU A 165 -2.42 4.00 8.71
C LEU A 165 -3.03 5.23 9.34
N MET A 166 -2.42 6.39 9.13
CA MET A 166 -2.92 7.68 9.56
C MET A 166 -3.13 8.60 8.36
N VAL A 167 -4.20 9.38 8.39
CA VAL A 167 -4.57 10.32 7.33
C VAL A 167 -5.01 11.63 7.95
N HIS A 168 -4.85 12.74 7.22
CA HIS A 168 -5.36 14.03 7.63
C HIS A 168 -6.68 14.33 6.87
N PRO A 169 -7.84 14.43 7.54
CA PRO A 169 -9.14 14.55 6.86
C PRO A 169 -9.28 15.85 6.03
N GLY A 170 -8.51 16.86 6.36
CA GLY A 170 -8.41 18.13 5.60
C GLY A 170 -7.53 18.06 4.34
N GLY A 171 -6.93 16.91 4.04
CA GLY A 171 -6.01 16.74 2.90
C GLY A 171 -4.53 16.81 3.30
N GLN A 172 -3.65 16.91 2.32
CA GLN A 172 -2.20 16.97 2.55
C GLN A 172 -1.83 18.16 3.46
N MET A 173 -0.93 17.92 4.41
CA MET A 173 -0.42 18.91 5.34
C MET A 173 0.99 19.36 4.96
N LYS A 174 1.12 20.58 4.44
CA LYS A 174 2.43 21.15 4.15
C LYS A 174 3.23 21.35 5.44
N GLY A 175 4.52 21.03 5.40
CA GLY A 175 5.44 21.28 6.51
C GLY A 175 5.58 20.15 7.54
N ILE A 176 4.70 19.15 7.56
CA ILE A 176 4.79 18.01 8.51
C ILE A 176 6.00 17.11 8.21
N SER A 177 6.36 16.95 6.95
CA SER A 177 7.37 15.97 6.50
C SER A 177 8.76 16.20 7.06
N GLY A 178 9.12 17.45 7.39
CA GLY A 178 10.39 17.78 8.04
C GLY A 178 10.53 17.10 9.41
N GLY A 179 9.47 17.14 10.21
CA GLY A 179 9.44 16.46 11.52
C GLY A 179 9.39 14.94 11.39
N ILE A 180 8.60 14.41 10.44
CA ILE A 180 8.58 12.98 10.12
C ILE A 180 9.99 12.49 9.77
N ARG A 181 10.68 13.20 8.86
CA ARG A 181 12.03 12.87 8.44
C ARG A 181 13.01 12.89 9.62
N ALA A 182 12.98 13.92 10.46
CA ALA A 182 13.85 14.04 11.62
C ALA A 182 13.67 12.88 12.61
N ILE A 183 12.42 12.51 12.91
CA ILE A 183 12.08 11.41 13.81
C ILE A 183 12.59 10.08 13.23
N LEU A 184 12.27 9.77 11.97
CA LEU A 184 12.61 8.50 11.35
C LEU A 184 14.12 8.34 11.11
N THR A 185 14.81 9.41 10.67
CA THR A 185 16.27 9.37 10.50
C THR A 185 16.98 9.11 11.84
N LYS A 186 16.52 9.71 12.95
CA LYS A 186 17.03 9.44 14.29
C LYS A 186 16.82 7.98 14.72
N GLN A 187 15.81 7.32 14.17
CA GLN A 187 15.50 5.89 14.41
C GLN A 187 16.24 4.95 13.44
N GLY A 188 17.17 5.46 12.62
CA GLY A 188 17.99 4.67 11.70
C GLY A 188 17.33 4.35 10.36
N TYR A 189 16.25 5.06 10.00
CA TYR A 189 15.63 4.92 8.69
C TYR A 189 16.41 5.68 7.62
N THR A 190 16.52 5.07 6.44
CA THR A 190 17.05 5.69 5.21
C THR A 190 15.86 6.20 4.39
N PRO A 191 15.80 7.49 4.04
CA PRO A 191 14.78 8.03 3.15
C PRO A 191 15.08 7.64 1.69
N VAL A 192 14.03 7.30 0.95
CA VAL A 192 14.05 7.00 -0.49
C VAL A 192 12.95 7.81 -1.16
N ASP A 193 13.30 8.59 -2.16
CA ASP A 193 12.34 9.42 -2.88
C ASP A 193 11.42 8.55 -3.76
N LEU A 194 10.11 8.79 -3.63
CA LEU A 194 9.07 8.20 -4.45
C LEU A 194 8.76 9.11 -5.63
N THR A 195 8.57 8.54 -6.79
CA THR A 195 8.07 9.25 -7.97
C THR A 195 6.72 8.66 -8.40
N ILE A 196 5.81 9.53 -8.88
CA ILE A 196 4.51 9.09 -9.41
C ILE A 196 4.55 9.19 -10.92
N THR A 197 4.33 8.07 -11.59
CA THR A 197 4.28 7.99 -13.05
C THR A 197 3.17 7.01 -13.45
N GLY A 198 2.31 7.40 -14.39
CA GLY A 198 1.20 6.54 -14.83
C GLY A 198 0.19 6.18 -13.73
N GLY A 199 0.11 6.98 -12.65
CA GLY A 199 -0.77 6.69 -11.52
C GLY A 199 -0.21 5.69 -10.50
N HIS A 200 1.07 5.32 -10.59
CA HIS A 200 1.73 4.37 -9.70
C HIS A 200 2.95 5.00 -9.01
N LEU A 201 3.30 4.47 -7.83
CA LEU A 201 4.50 4.84 -7.08
C LEU A 201 5.70 4.05 -7.57
N HIS A 202 6.81 4.74 -7.78
CA HIS A 202 8.07 4.14 -8.20
C HIS A 202 9.23 4.54 -7.31
N VAL A 203 10.18 3.63 -7.14
CA VAL A 203 11.48 3.88 -6.51
C VAL A 203 12.61 3.58 -7.49
N PRO A 204 13.71 4.35 -7.43
CA PRO A 204 14.96 3.95 -8.10
C PRO A 204 15.52 2.70 -7.43
N ALA A 205 16.04 1.77 -8.22
CA ALA A 205 16.60 0.53 -7.73
C ALA A 205 17.83 0.09 -8.52
N VAL A 206 18.66 -0.76 -7.92
CA VAL A 206 19.75 -1.46 -8.61
C VAL A 206 19.63 -2.95 -8.28
N VAL A 207 19.49 -3.76 -9.31
CA VAL A 207 19.34 -5.21 -9.22
C VAL A 207 20.55 -5.85 -9.89
N ASN A 208 21.36 -6.57 -9.12
CA ASN A 208 22.58 -7.22 -9.60
C ASN A 208 23.46 -6.27 -10.46
N GLY A 209 23.65 -5.02 -9.99
CA GLY A 209 24.43 -3.99 -10.68
C GLY A 209 23.71 -3.26 -11.84
N VAL A 210 22.48 -3.64 -12.19
CA VAL A 210 21.72 -3.00 -13.26
C VAL A 210 20.72 -2.02 -12.67
N SER A 211 20.88 -0.72 -13.02
CA SER A 211 19.95 0.33 -12.59
C SER A 211 18.58 0.16 -13.24
N CYS A 212 17.54 0.36 -12.46
CA CYS A 212 16.15 0.18 -12.85
C CYS A 212 15.20 1.00 -11.96
N ARG A 213 13.89 0.81 -12.15
CA ARG A 213 12.83 1.33 -11.30
C ARG A 213 11.89 0.20 -10.92
N LEU A 214 11.44 0.20 -9.67
CA LEU A 214 10.41 -0.73 -9.19
C LEU A 214 9.15 0.05 -8.84
N LEU A 215 8.00 -0.52 -9.17
CA LEU A 215 6.71 -0.06 -8.67
C LEU A 215 6.57 -0.51 -7.21
N VAL A 216 6.16 0.39 -6.31
CA VAL A 216 5.98 0.06 -4.89
C VAL A 216 4.54 -0.39 -4.66
N ASP A 217 4.37 -1.65 -4.26
CA ASP A 217 3.08 -2.30 -4.24
C ASP A 217 2.84 -3.06 -2.92
N THR A 218 2.10 -2.45 -2.00
CA THR A 218 1.72 -3.09 -0.73
C THR A 218 0.64 -4.16 -0.92
N GLY A 219 -0.05 -4.21 -2.06
CA GLY A 219 -1.00 -5.25 -2.45
C GLY A 219 -0.33 -6.50 -3.01
N ALA A 220 0.92 -6.40 -3.46
CA ALA A 220 1.72 -7.53 -3.90
C ALA A 220 2.39 -8.21 -2.70
N SER A 221 2.11 -9.50 -2.47
CA SER A 221 2.72 -10.25 -1.35
C SER A 221 4.22 -10.40 -1.47
N LEU A 222 4.75 -10.45 -2.70
CA LEU A 222 6.16 -10.70 -3.01
C LEU A 222 6.70 -9.67 -3.99
N THR A 223 8.00 -9.40 -3.88
CA THR A 223 8.74 -8.65 -4.90
C THR A 223 8.90 -9.48 -6.15
N VAL A 224 8.48 -8.93 -7.28
CA VAL A 224 8.46 -9.62 -8.57
C VAL A 224 9.24 -8.81 -9.59
N LEU A 225 10.18 -9.43 -10.29
CA LEU A 225 10.87 -8.85 -11.44
C LEU A 225 10.32 -9.45 -12.75
N ASP A 226 10.20 -8.58 -13.75
CA ASP A 226 9.86 -9.05 -15.09
C ASP A 226 10.95 -9.97 -15.65
N ARG A 227 10.52 -11.01 -16.35
CA ARG A 227 11.42 -12.04 -16.90
C ARG A 227 12.46 -11.48 -17.90
N GLN A 228 12.08 -10.50 -18.72
CA GLN A 228 13.01 -9.91 -19.69
C GLN A 228 14.09 -9.11 -18.95
N PHE A 229 13.70 -8.34 -17.94
CA PHE A 229 14.65 -7.61 -17.11
C PHE A 229 15.55 -8.57 -16.31
N ALA A 230 15.03 -9.63 -15.72
CA ALA A 230 15.82 -10.62 -15.00
C ALA A 230 16.93 -11.23 -15.87
N ARG A 231 16.63 -11.52 -17.16
CA ARG A 231 17.66 -11.94 -18.13
C ARG A 231 18.72 -10.86 -18.36
N LYS A 232 18.32 -9.59 -18.52
CA LYS A 232 19.23 -8.46 -18.69
C LYS A 232 20.15 -8.29 -17.48
N ALA A 233 19.59 -8.46 -16.26
CA ALA A 233 20.35 -8.41 -15.01
C ALA A 233 21.14 -9.70 -14.72
N ARG A 234 21.15 -10.67 -15.66
CA ARG A 234 21.83 -11.98 -15.52
C ARG A 234 21.44 -12.73 -14.25
N LEU A 235 20.17 -12.62 -13.86
CA LEU A 235 19.64 -13.37 -12.74
C LEU A 235 19.36 -14.81 -13.17
N GLY A 236 20.05 -15.75 -12.54
CA GLY A 236 19.64 -17.16 -12.54
C GLY A 236 18.37 -17.32 -11.71
N GLY A 237 17.70 -18.46 -11.84
CA GLY A 237 16.56 -18.76 -10.99
C GLY A 237 16.13 -20.21 -11.17
N TYR A 238 15.59 -20.79 -10.12
CA TYR A 238 15.01 -22.13 -10.14
C TYR A 238 13.49 -22.05 -10.22
N ASP A 239 12.91 -23.02 -10.89
CA ASP A 239 11.47 -23.19 -11.00
C ASP A 239 10.92 -23.70 -9.65
N THR A 240 9.87 -23.05 -9.15
CA THR A 240 9.27 -23.43 -7.87
C THR A 240 8.08 -24.38 -8.04
N GLY A 241 7.60 -24.57 -9.26
CA GLY A 241 6.33 -25.24 -9.53
C GLY A 241 5.10 -24.44 -9.07
N GLN A 242 5.30 -23.22 -8.57
CA GLN A 242 4.23 -22.35 -8.07
C GLN A 242 3.80 -21.32 -9.12
N TYR A 243 2.64 -20.71 -8.86
CA TYR A 243 2.04 -19.73 -9.74
C TYR A 243 1.67 -18.45 -8.95
N ALA A 244 1.90 -17.29 -9.55
CA ALA A 244 1.39 -16.00 -9.07
C ALA A 244 0.15 -15.60 -9.87
N ARG A 245 -0.76 -14.87 -9.22
CA ARG A 245 -1.98 -14.36 -9.84
C ARG A 245 -2.25 -12.94 -9.35
N GLY A 246 -2.67 -12.05 -10.24
CA GLY A 246 -3.18 -10.72 -9.91
C GLY A 246 -4.70 -10.64 -10.07
N ILE A 247 -5.29 -9.53 -9.63
CA ILE A 247 -6.73 -9.26 -9.77
C ILE A 247 -7.14 -9.32 -11.24
N GLY A 248 -8.18 -10.10 -11.56
CA GLY A 248 -8.74 -10.19 -12.92
C GLY A 248 -7.85 -10.90 -13.94
N THR A 249 -6.76 -11.59 -13.54
CA THR A 249 -5.77 -12.13 -14.47
C THR A 249 -5.59 -13.65 -14.34
N LYS A 250 -4.93 -14.26 -15.35
CA LYS A 250 -4.57 -15.68 -15.33
C LYS A 250 -3.32 -15.90 -14.47
N ALA A 251 -3.24 -17.07 -13.81
CA ALA A 251 -2.06 -17.49 -13.08
C ALA A 251 -0.83 -17.61 -14.02
N ARG A 252 0.32 -17.14 -13.54
CA ARG A 252 1.61 -17.19 -14.24
C ARG A 252 2.63 -17.99 -13.43
N PRO A 253 3.44 -18.86 -14.06
CA PRO A 253 4.48 -19.59 -13.35
C PRO A 253 5.52 -18.61 -12.79
N ILE A 254 6.05 -18.96 -11.61
CA ILE A 254 7.07 -18.17 -10.94
C ILE A 254 8.37 -18.93 -10.79
N ARG A 255 9.48 -18.21 -10.88
CA ARG A 255 10.81 -18.66 -10.53
C ARG A 255 11.35 -17.81 -9.39
N VAL A 256 12.25 -18.34 -8.59
CA VAL A 256 12.94 -17.57 -7.54
C VAL A 256 14.39 -17.43 -7.90
N SER A 257 14.93 -16.24 -7.72
CA SER A 257 16.35 -15.92 -7.87
C SER A 257 16.88 -15.29 -6.59
N GLN A 258 18.09 -15.68 -6.21
CA GLN A 258 18.84 -15.04 -5.13
C GLN A 258 20.07 -14.35 -5.71
N PHE A 259 20.41 -13.18 -5.17
CA PHE A 259 21.56 -12.40 -5.60
C PHE A 259 22.08 -11.52 -4.43
N PRO A 260 23.34 -11.06 -4.51
CA PRO A 260 24.00 -10.46 -3.35
C PRO A 260 23.31 -9.21 -2.80
N GLU A 261 22.79 -8.35 -3.67
CA GLU A 261 22.25 -7.05 -3.23
C GLU A 261 21.15 -6.53 -4.17
N LEU A 262 20.04 -6.10 -3.56
CA LEU A 262 19.03 -5.22 -4.14
C LEU A 262 19.18 -3.84 -3.49
N LYS A 263 19.47 -2.81 -4.25
CA LYS A 263 19.40 -1.42 -3.75
C LYS A 263 18.05 -0.83 -4.08
N VAL A 264 17.48 -0.11 -3.10
CA VAL A 264 16.25 0.68 -3.25
C VAL A 264 16.62 2.11 -2.83
N GLY A 265 16.83 3.01 -3.80
CA GLY A 265 17.54 4.26 -3.55
C GLY A 265 18.91 4.01 -2.93
N ASP A 266 19.17 4.66 -1.80
CA ASP A 266 20.41 4.47 -1.02
C ASP A 266 20.33 3.31 -0.02
N PHE A 267 19.18 2.64 0.09
CA PHE A 267 19.00 1.52 1.00
C PHE A 267 19.40 0.20 0.36
N SER A 268 20.20 -0.63 1.05
CA SER A 268 20.69 -1.92 0.57
C SER A 268 20.03 -3.10 1.27
N ILE A 269 19.45 -4.00 0.49
CA ILE A 269 18.94 -5.30 0.93
C ILE A 269 19.94 -6.37 0.50
N ARG A 270 20.64 -6.96 1.47
CA ARG A 270 21.64 -7.99 1.21
C ARG A 270 21.01 -9.37 1.09
N ASN A 271 21.64 -10.27 0.30
CA ASN A 271 21.16 -11.62 0.03
C ASN A 271 19.70 -11.63 -0.42
N ALA A 272 19.38 -10.72 -1.33
CA ALA A 272 18.02 -10.54 -1.80
C ALA A 272 17.51 -11.77 -2.56
N ALA A 273 16.26 -12.15 -2.28
CA ALA A 273 15.51 -13.16 -3.03
C ALA A 273 14.31 -12.52 -3.69
N VAL A 274 14.12 -12.75 -4.97
CA VAL A 274 12.99 -12.17 -5.73
C VAL A 274 12.28 -13.23 -6.55
N THR A 275 11.01 -13.00 -6.77
CA THR A 275 10.22 -13.77 -7.72
C THR A 275 10.44 -13.23 -9.14
N ILE A 276 10.51 -14.11 -10.12
CA ILE A 276 10.58 -13.76 -11.55
C ILE A 276 9.34 -14.32 -12.23
N SER A 277 8.62 -13.45 -12.95
CA SER A 277 7.44 -13.82 -13.73
C SER A 277 7.29 -12.93 -14.96
N ASP A 278 6.34 -13.24 -15.84
CA ASP A 278 5.97 -12.35 -16.94
C ASP A 278 4.95 -11.35 -16.42
N LEU A 279 5.34 -10.08 -16.31
CA LEU A 279 4.46 -8.99 -15.91
C LEU A 279 3.78 -8.33 -17.12
N ASP A 280 2.65 -7.68 -16.90
CA ASP A 280 1.97 -6.93 -17.95
C ASP A 280 2.78 -5.66 -18.28
N PRO A 281 3.17 -5.46 -19.56
CA PRO A 281 3.88 -4.24 -19.99
C PRO A 281 3.12 -2.94 -19.67
N ASP A 282 1.78 -2.96 -19.73
CA ASP A 282 0.96 -1.78 -19.46
C ASP A 282 1.06 -1.37 -17.99
N LEU A 283 1.14 -2.34 -17.05
CA LEU A 283 1.41 -2.04 -15.63
C LEU A 283 2.79 -1.43 -15.44
N LEU A 284 3.78 -1.93 -16.18
CA LEU A 284 5.15 -1.46 -16.09
C LEU A 284 5.37 -0.09 -16.76
N GLY A 285 4.33 0.52 -17.36
CA GLY A 285 4.39 1.83 -18.00
C GLY A 285 4.85 1.80 -19.44
N GLY A 286 4.25 0.98 -20.28
CA GLY A 286 4.49 0.55 -21.67
C GLY A 286 5.16 1.47 -22.72
N ASP A 287 5.48 2.72 -22.41
CA ASP A 287 6.03 3.73 -23.34
C ASP A 287 7.57 3.96 -23.24
N GLY A 288 8.28 3.03 -22.64
CA GLY A 288 9.71 2.76 -22.88
C GLY A 288 10.72 3.51 -22.04
N LYS A 289 10.55 4.74 -21.56
CA LYS A 289 11.60 5.48 -20.83
C LYS A 289 11.39 5.63 -19.33
N ALA A 290 10.18 5.43 -18.84
CA ALA A 290 9.82 5.58 -17.44
C ALA A 290 9.26 4.29 -16.81
N SER A 291 9.33 3.17 -17.54
CA SER A 291 8.72 1.90 -17.14
C SER A 291 9.44 1.27 -15.94
N ALA A 292 8.66 0.76 -15.00
CA ALA A 292 9.16 -0.15 -13.97
C ALA A 292 9.60 -1.48 -14.62
N VAL A 293 10.44 -2.22 -13.92
CA VAL A 293 10.87 -3.56 -14.35
C VAL A 293 10.39 -4.65 -13.40
N GLY A 294 9.54 -4.27 -12.46
CA GLY A 294 9.01 -5.16 -11.44
C GLY A 294 8.31 -4.40 -10.34
N LEU A 295 7.90 -5.15 -9.31
CA LEU A 295 7.21 -4.70 -8.12
C LEU A 295 8.10 -4.86 -6.90
N LEU A 296 8.13 -3.87 -5.99
CA LEU A 296 8.66 -4.01 -4.63
C LEU A 296 7.46 -4.34 -3.72
N GLY A 297 7.39 -5.57 -3.24
CA GLY A 297 6.24 -6.13 -2.55
C GLY A 297 6.27 -5.99 -1.03
N ALA A 298 5.17 -6.45 -0.41
CA ALA A 298 4.92 -6.34 1.02
C ALA A 298 5.97 -7.06 1.88
N GLU A 299 6.61 -8.13 1.38
CA GLU A 299 7.61 -8.87 2.14
C GLU A 299 8.83 -7.99 2.49
N TYR A 300 9.41 -7.26 1.52
CA TYR A 300 10.52 -6.36 1.82
C TYR A 300 10.09 -5.08 2.53
N LEU A 301 8.91 -4.56 2.18
CA LEU A 301 8.34 -3.42 2.90
C LEU A 301 8.11 -3.76 4.37
N GLY A 302 7.56 -4.93 4.67
CA GLY A 302 7.38 -5.44 6.04
C GLY A 302 8.70 -5.73 6.74
N LEU A 303 9.61 -6.48 6.08
CA LEU A 303 10.90 -6.88 6.63
C LEU A 303 11.75 -5.67 7.06
N HIS A 304 11.68 -4.59 6.29
CA HIS A 304 12.44 -3.36 6.53
C HIS A 304 11.62 -2.27 7.21
N GLY A 305 10.45 -2.64 7.77
CA GLY A 305 9.59 -1.78 8.57
C GLY A 305 9.24 -0.47 7.87
N ALA A 306 8.87 -0.56 6.59
CA ALA A 306 8.64 0.60 5.73
C ALA A 306 7.68 1.62 6.37
N VAL A 307 8.03 2.90 6.24
CA VAL A 307 7.13 4.02 6.56
C VAL A 307 7.00 4.89 5.31
N PHE A 308 5.77 5.17 4.92
CA PHE A 308 5.46 6.07 3.80
C PHE A 308 4.99 7.42 4.34
N ASP A 309 5.59 8.49 3.85
CA ASP A 309 5.07 9.85 3.99
C ASP A 309 4.56 10.33 2.63
N PHE A 310 3.24 10.26 2.44
CA PHE A 310 2.60 10.68 1.20
C PHE A 310 2.48 12.20 1.05
N ASN A 311 2.86 13.00 2.08
CA ASN A 311 2.93 14.46 1.95
C ASN A 311 4.18 14.88 1.18
N SER A 312 5.32 14.20 1.40
CA SER A 312 6.59 14.48 0.72
C SER A 312 6.90 13.52 -0.43
N GLY A 313 6.15 12.41 -0.55
CA GLY A 313 6.50 11.35 -1.48
C GLY A 313 7.80 10.66 -1.08
N THR A 314 7.94 10.31 0.20
CA THR A 314 9.14 9.64 0.72
C THR A 314 8.79 8.30 1.34
N LEU A 315 9.54 7.27 0.95
CA LEU A 315 9.59 5.95 1.59
C LEU A 315 10.78 5.91 2.54
N TYR A 316 10.59 5.43 3.75
CA TYR A 316 11.63 5.22 4.73
C TYR A 316 11.81 3.73 4.99
N LEU A 317 13.04 3.24 4.90
CA LEU A 317 13.41 1.84 5.14
C LEU A 317 14.51 1.78 6.19
N ARG A 318 14.53 0.71 7.00
CA ARG A 318 15.60 0.49 7.99
C ARG A 318 16.14 -0.92 7.91
N PRO A 319 17.40 -1.16 8.33
CA PRO A 319 17.93 -2.51 8.47
C PRO A 319 17.04 -3.35 9.38
N GLN A 320 16.94 -4.64 9.08
CA GLN A 320 16.25 -5.59 9.95
C GLN A 320 16.95 -5.57 11.33
N LYS A 321 16.15 -5.52 12.39
CA LYS A 321 16.70 -5.68 13.73
C LYS A 321 17.20 -7.12 13.86
N SER A 322 18.49 -7.25 14.17
CA SER A 322 19.14 -8.53 14.49
C SER A 322 18.56 -9.13 15.77
#